data_b2d1eb044981d037d4a176572875d891
#
_entry.id   b2d1eb044981d037d4a176572875d891
#
_cell.length_a   1.000
_cell.length_b   1.000
_cell.length_c   1.000
_cell.angle_alpha   90.00
_cell.angle_beta   90.00
_cell.angle_gamma   90.00
#
_symmetry.space_group_name_H-M   'P 1'
#
loop_
_entity.id
_entity.type
_entity.pdbx_description
1 polymer ?
#
loop_
_entity_poly.entity_id
_entity_poly.type
_entity_poly.pdbx_seq_one_letter_code
_entity_poly.pdbx_strand_id
1 'polypeptide(L)'
;VGEKIEIDAWTKYNFPGRKGKYSSFTWNSAYFNGIDWDERTNQSGIFLFDGKAWDSKVSKENANYDYLMGADVDLHNPKVREEMLHWGEWYLATTGVDGFRLDATKHISSDFYSWWLTSLRQKSGKELPTVGEYWSNDMGELGKYLQRTGNQFWLFDVPLHMNFFKASRSGDQFPMNKILDNSLLQSFPDRAVTFVDNHDTQPSQGLDSWVDGWFKTIAYSIILLRGQGTPCVFWGDLYGIPHDEIGAVPALKLLLKIREKYAKGSLNDYFDHEHVVGFTREGITAAQNSGLAVIMSNSKGGVKRMYVGRHSKGQKYVDVIHGNRDLVTIDDEGCGEFSVPNGSVSVYVSENAAKELFLSGLSSI
;
A
#
# COMPACT_ATOMS: atom_id res chain seq x y z
N VAL A 1 25.21 2.02 26.98
CA VAL A 1 25.55 3.43 26.85
C VAL A 1 27.06 3.45 26.62
N GLY A 2 27.51 4.03 25.51
CA GLY A 2 28.92 4.15 25.15
C GLY A 2 29.64 5.20 26.00
N GLU A 3 30.93 5.42 25.69
CA GLU A 3 31.73 6.47 26.29
C GLU A 3 31.19 7.85 25.88
N LYS A 4 31.22 8.82 26.81
CA LYS A 4 30.87 10.22 26.48
C LYS A 4 32.01 10.84 25.70
N ILE A 5 31.68 11.33 24.51
CA ILE A 5 32.59 12.04 23.62
C ILE A 5 32.01 13.40 23.27
N GLU A 6 32.85 14.34 22.88
CA GLU A 6 32.43 15.63 22.35
C GLU A 6 32.41 15.55 20.82
N ILE A 7 31.30 15.98 20.21
CA ILE A 7 31.10 15.99 18.75
C ILE A 7 30.69 17.39 18.26
N ASP A 8 30.97 17.70 16.99
CA ASP A 8 30.41 18.86 16.29
C ASP A 8 29.23 18.41 15.41
N ALA A 9 28.03 18.90 15.72
CA ALA A 9 26.79 18.45 15.11
C ALA A 9 25.98 19.58 14.47
N TRP A 10 25.48 19.34 13.26
CA TRP A 10 24.61 20.27 12.52
C TRP A 10 23.18 20.22 13.09
N THR A 11 22.89 21.01 14.12
CA THR A 11 21.58 21.06 14.77
C THR A 11 20.97 22.47 14.80
N LYS A 12 21.67 23.48 14.27
CA LYS A 12 21.20 24.87 14.28
C LYS A 12 20.59 25.25 12.93
N TYR A 13 19.27 25.39 12.89
CA TYR A 13 18.53 25.76 11.68
C TYR A 13 17.74 27.05 11.91
N ASN A 14 18.15 28.15 11.27
CA ASN A 14 17.59 29.50 11.46
C ASN A 14 16.63 29.91 10.33
N PHE A 15 16.55 29.16 9.24
CA PHE A 15 15.67 29.36 8.10
C PHE A 15 15.62 30.82 7.56
N PRO A 16 16.75 31.42 7.16
CA PRO A 16 16.79 32.81 6.75
C PRO A 16 15.90 33.10 5.54
N GLY A 17 15.61 32.11 4.71
CA GLY A 17 14.68 32.22 3.58
C GLY A 17 13.23 32.51 3.97
N ARG A 18 12.83 32.24 5.20
CA ARG A 18 11.47 32.59 5.70
C ARG A 18 11.27 34.10 5.85
N LYS A 19 12.33 34.90 6.04
CA LYS A 19 12.27 36.35 6.26
C LYS A 19 11.25 36.75 7.35
N GLY A 20 11.19 35.99 8.45
CA GLY A 20 10.24 36.18 9.54
C GLY A 20 8.80 35.80 9.27
N LYS A 21 8.48 35.17 8.12
CA LYS A 21 7.15 34.65 7.80
C LYS A 21 6.97 33.23 8.32
N TYR A 22 5.72 32.81 8.48
CA TYR A 22 5.21 31.48 8.83
C TYR A 22 5.46 31.08 10.28
N SER A 23 6.70 31.01 10.75
CA SER A 23 7.06 30.69 12.13
C SER A 23 8.34 31.43 12.55
N SER A 24 8.41 31.84 13.80
CA SER A 24 9.63 32.37 14.43
C SER A 24 10.49 31.26 15.07
N PHE A 25 10.02 30.01 15.05
CA PHE A 25 10.74 28.88 15.65
C PHE A 25 12.04 28.60 14.91
N THR A 26 13.11 28.43 15.67
CA THR A 26 14.42 28.02 15.16
C THR A 26 14.88 26.76 15.90
N TRP A 27 15.53 25.88 15.19
CA TRP A 27 16.02 24.61 15.74
C TRP A 27 17.42 24.75 16.32
N ASN A 28 17.69 24.00 17.37
CA ASN A 28 19.01 23.83 17.98
C ASN A 28 19.10 22.47 18.65
N SER A 29 20.27 22.11 19.22
CA SER A 29 20.52 20.81 19.83
C SER A 29 19.51 20.39 20.91
N ALA A 30 18.88 21.33 21.60
CA ALA A 30 17.87 21.02 22.61
C ALA A 30 16.61 20.33 22.08
N TYR A 31 16.36 20.39 20.75
CA TYR A 31 15.18 19.85 20.07
C TYR A 31 15.42 18.51 19.38
N PHE A 32 16.60 17.92 19.56
CA PHE A 32 16.96 16.63 18.97
C PHE A 32 17.39 15.64 20.08
N ASN A 33 17.18 14.36 19.83
CA ASN A 33 17.67 13.30 20.71
C ASN A 33 19.10 12.88 20.36
N GLY A 34 19.44 12.86 19.08
CA GLY A 34 20.74 12.43 18.60
C GLY A 34 20.97 12.75 17.13
N ILE A 35 22.11 12.30 16.61
CA ILE A 35 22.56 12.51 15.23
C ILE A 35 23.45 11.36 14.77
N ASP A 36 23.73 11.26 13.47
CA ASP A 36 24.56 10.20 12.87
C ASP A 36 25.93 10.65 12.34
N TRP A 37 26.29 11.91 12.55
CA TRP A 37 27.52 12.47 12.00
C TRP A 37 28.24 13.38 13.00
N ASP A 38 29.56 13.18 13.14
CA ASP A 38 30.46 14.10 13.83
C ASP A 38 31.30 14.86 12.79
N GLU A 39 31.05 16.14 12.62
CA GLU A 39 31.74 17.00 11.66
C GLU A 39 33.22 17.21 12.04
N ARG A 40 33.57 17.16 13.31
CA ARG A 40 34.94 17.38 13.79
C ARG A 40 35.89 16.25 13.35
N THR A 41 35.39 15.00 13.39
CA THR A 41 36.20 13.82 13.06
C THR A 41 35.87 13.22 11.70
N ASN A 42 34.84 13.73 11.00
CA ASN A 42 34.27 13.18 9.78
C ASN A 42 33.89 11.69 9.92
N GLN A 43 33.26 11.35 11.04
CA GLN A 43 32.88 9.98 11.33
C GLN A 43 31.35 9.84 11.44
N SER A 44 30.84 8.78 10.84
CA SER A 44 29.44 8.36 11.06
C SER A 44 29.35 7.47 12.29
N GLY A 45 28.23 7.60 13.02
CA GLY A 45 27.90 6.81 14.20
C GLY A 45 26.60 7.31 14.79
N ILE A 46 25.93 6.50 15.60
CA ILE A 46 24.69 6.93 16.26
C ILE A 46 25.05 7.57 17.59
N PHE A 47 24.97 8.90 17.65
CA PHE A 47 25.32 9.71 18.82
C PHE A 47 24.05 10.18 19.52
N LEU A 48 23.80 9.65 20.72
CA LEU A 48 22.73 10.14 21.60
C LEU A 48 23.25 11.37 22.38
N PHE A 49 22.51 12.46 22.38
CA PHE A 49 22.90 13.68 23.10
C PHE A 49 22.81 13.52 24.61
N ASP A 50 23.68 14.20 25.36
CA ASP A 50 23.70 14.11 26.80
C ASP A 50 22.37 14.56 27.42
N GLY A 51 21.82 13.75 28.31
CA GLY A 51 20.53 13.98 28.93
C GLY A 51 19.31 13.66 28.07
N LYS A 52 19.50 13.14 26.84
CA LYS A 52 18.41 12.69 25.96
C LYS A 52 18.23 11.17 26.01
N ALA A 53 17.11 10.69 25.48
CA ALA A 53 16.80 9.28 25.38
C ALA A 53 16.02 9.02 24.07
N TRP A 54 16.24 7.85 23.49
CA TRP A 54 15.43 7.38 22.36
C TRP A 54 13.98 7.11 22.81
N ASP A 55 13.00 7.38 21.93
CA ASP A 55 11.60 7.09 22.22
C ASP A 55 11.40 5.58 22.43
N SER A 56 10.56 5.23 23.37
CA SER A 56 10.27 3.83 23.72
C SER A 56 9.03 3.27 23.00
N LYS A 57 8.21 4.14 22.38
CA LYS A 57 6.94 3.78 21.74
C LYS A 57 7.03 3.70 20.21
N VAL A 58 8.13 3.15 19.76
CA VAL A 58 8.53 2.87 18.39
C VAL A 58 8.62 1.36 18.15
N SER A 59 9.03 0.94 16.95
CA SER A 59 9.34 -0.47 16.65
C SER A 59 10.41 -1.01 17.60
N LYS A 60 10.31 -2.30 17.93
CA LYS A 60 11.30 -3.03 18.73
C LYS A 60 12.32 -3.78 17.87
N GLU A 61 12.25 -3.65 16.57
CA GLU A 61 13.32 -4.08 15.68
C GLU A 61 14.65 -3.46 16.13
N ASN A 62 15.74 -4.20 16.10
CA ASN A 62 17.05 -3.78 16.62
C ASN A 62 17.01 -3.34 18.11
N ALA A 63 16.10 -3.90 18.92
CA ALA A 63 15.82 -3.55 20.31
C ALA A 63 15.08 -2.21 20.49
N ASN A 64 15.40 -1.19 19.73
CA ASN A 64 14.73 0.11 19.65
C ASN A 64 15.08 0.75 18.30
N TYR A 65 14.07 1.04 17.48
CA TYR A 65 14.30 1.61 16.16
C TYR A 65 13.72 3.03 16.02
N ASP A 66 13.92 3.85 17.08
CA ASP A 66 13.58 5.29 17.05
C ASP A 66 14.47 6.01 16.02
N TYR A 67 15.76 5.89 16.15
CA TYR A 67 16.71 6.50 15.23
C TYR A 67 16.65 5.83 13.83
N LEU A 68 16.45 6.64 12.79
CA LEU A 68 16.51 6.21 11.40
C LEU A 68 17.70 6.83 10.66
N MET A 69 17.77 8.15 10.58
CA MET A 69 18.84 8.89 9.89
C MET A 69 18.86 10.37 10.31
N GLY A 70 20.02 11.04 10.12
CA GLY A 70 20.19 12.48 10.31
C GLY A 70 20.04 12.91 11.77
N ALA A 71 19.35 14.02 12.00
CA ALA A 71 19.09 14.54 13.34
C ALA A 71 17.70 14.09 13.81
N ASP A 72 17.67 13.23 14.81
CA ASP A 72 16.44 12.69 15.41
C ASP A 72 15.71 13.73 16.23
N VAL A 73 14.46 14.01 15.89
CA VAL A 73 13.64 15.08 16.50
C VAL A 73 13.04 14.62 17.82
N ASP A 74 13.29 15.38 18.90
CA ASP A 74 12.69 15.13 20.22
C ASP A 74 11.18 15.46 20.23
N LEU A 75 10.37 14.48 19.84
CA LEU A 75 8.91 14.61 19.80
C LEU A 75 8.23 14.58 21.18
N HIS A 76 8.99 14.45 22.28
CA HIS A 76 8.52 14.68 23.64
C HIS A 76 8.66 16.15 24.07
N ASN A 77 9.49 16.93 23.40
CA ASN A 77 9.70 18.34 23.71
C ASN A 77 8.42 19.17 23.42
N PRO A 78 7.87 19.88 24.41
CA PRO A 78 6.62 20.64 24.21
C PRO A 78 6.70 21.70 23.12
N LYS A 79 7.86 22.36 22.97
CA LYS A 79 8.06 23.41 21.95
C LYS A 79 8.09 22.81 20.54
N VAL A 80 8.69 21.61 20.39
CA VAL A 80 8.68 20.87 19.15
C VAL A 80 7.25 20.45 18.79
N ARG A 81 6.50 19.92 19.75
CA ARG A 81 5.10 19.56 19.53
C ARG A 81 4.25 20.74 19.11
N GLU A 82 4.41 21.89 19.75
CA GLU A 82 3.71 23.11 19.40
C GLU A 82 4.03 23.56 17.97
N GLU A 83 5.31 23.56 17.58
CA GLU A 83 5.72 23.91 16.21
C GLU A 83 5.21 22.91 15.17
N MET A 84 5.26 21.62 15.47
CA MET A 84 4.74 20.58 14.57
C MET A 84 3.21 20.68 14.39
N LEU A 85 2.48 21.06 15.44
CA LEU A 85 1.05 21.30 15.32
C LEU A 85 0.77 22.57 14.51
N HIS A 86 1.48 23.65 14.75
CA HIS A 86 1.40 24.90 13.98
C HIS A 86 1.72 24.66 12.49
N TRP A 87 2.77 23.89 12.21
CA TRP A 87 3.09 23.48 10.86
C TRP A 87 1.94 22.70 10.20
N GLY A 88 1.34 21.75 10.92
CA GLY A 88 0.22 20.96 10.39
C GLY A 88 -1.00 21.83 10.06
N GLU A 89 -1.35 22.80 10.92
CA GLU A 89 -2.43 23.77 10.67
C GLU A 89 -2.13 24.61 9.43
N TRP A 90 -0.92 25.16 9.33
CA TRP A 90 -0.47 25.92 8.17
C TRP A 90 -0.51 25.08 6.89
N TYR A 91 -0.04 23.83 6.96
CA TYR A 91 -0.03 22.94 5.80
C TYR A 91 -1.44 22.66 5.28
N LEU A 92 -2.38 22.33 6.17
CA LEU A 92 -3.78 22.11 5.81
C LEU A 92 -4.42 23.36 5.19
N ALA A 93 -4.16 24.52 5.78
CA ALA A 93 -4.73 25.80 5.28
C ALA A 93 -4.15 26.20 3.92
N THR A 94 -2.85 25.88 3.68
CA THR A 94 -2.15 26.31 2.47
C THR A 94 -2.41 25.37 1.30
N THR A 95 -2.42 24.05 1.54
CA THR A 95 -2.52 23.04 0.48
C THR A 95 -3.94 22.56 0.22
N GLY A 96 -4.83 22.71 1.20
CA GLY A 96 -6.22 22.26 1.12
C GLY A 96 -6.38 20.72 1.11
N VAL A 97 -5.37 19.96 1.47
CA VAL A 97 -5.44 18.48 1.51
C VAL A 97 -6.48 17.99 2.51
N ASP A 98 -7.02 16.81 2.25
CA ASP A 98 -8.05 16.20 3.09
C ASP A 98 -7.50 15.13 4.05
N GLY A 99 -6.24 14.75 3.91
CA GLY A 99 -5.60 13.71 4.74
C GLY A 99 -4.09 13.63 4.51
N PHE A 100 -3.44 12.64 5.11
CA PHE A 100 -1.99 12.50 5.11
C PHE A 100 -1.52 11.09 4.74
N ARG A 101 -0.38 11.01 4.07
CA ARG A 101 0.51 9.85 4.13
C ARG A 101 1.63 10.20 5.09
N LEU A 102 1.83 9.36 6.09
CA LEU A 102 2.89 9.51 7.09
C LEU A 102 4.00 8.51 6.79
N ASP A 103 5.18 9.05 6.60
CA ASP A 103 6.40 8.32 6.28
C ASP A 103 7.00 7.66 7.51
N ALA A 104 7.66 6.51 7.33
CA ALA A 104 8.54 5.86 8.31
C ALA A 104 7.96 5.76 9.73
N THR A 105 6.64 5.48 9.85
CA THR A 105 5.92 5.57 11.12
C THR A 105 6.41 4.62 12.20
N LYS A 106 7.16 3.57 11.85
CA LYS A 106 7.74 2.64 12.83
C LYS A 106 8.87 3.27 13.68
N HIS A 107 9.46 4.37 13.16
CA HIS A 107 10.56 5.10 13.79
C HIS A 107 10.08 6.33 14.58
N ILE A 108 8.78 6.59 14.60
CA ILE A 108 8.18 7.76 15.24
C ILE A 108 7.19 7.31 16.30
N SER A 109 7.23 7.96 17.47
CA SER A 109 6.34 7.65 18.58
C SER A 109 4.88 7.56 18.17
N SER A 110 4.25 6.43 18.42
CA SER A 110 2.81 6.25 18.21
C SER A 110 1.96 7.24 19.00
N ASP A 111 2.44 7.70 20.17
CA ASP A 111 1.77 8.70 20.99
C ASP A 111 1.82 10.09 20.37
N PHE A 112 2.92 10.44 19.71
CA PHE A 112 3.03 11.70 18.99
C PHE A 112 1.98 11.78 17.88
N TYR A 113 1.89 10.79 17.03
CA TYR A 113 0.93 10.80 15.94
C TYR A 113 -0.51 10.78 16.42
N SER A 114 -0.84 10.01 17.44
CA SER A 114 -2.18 9.97 18.02
C SER A 114 -2.61 11.34 18.55
N TRP A 115 -1.71 12.02 19.26
CA TRP A 115 -1.93 13.37 19.76
C TRP A 115 -2.03 14.39 18.61
N TRP A 116 -1.10 14.36 17.67
CA TRP A 116 -1.00 15.32 16.57
C TRP A 116 -2.23 15.30 15.66
N LEU A 117 -2.64 14.11 15.22
CA LEU A 117 -3.84 13.95 14.39
C LEU A 117 -5.12 14.34 15.14
N THR A 118 -5.26 13.95 16.41
CA THR A 118 -6.41 14.33 17.23
C THR A 118 -6.51 15.85 17.34
N SER A 119 -5.37 16.51 17.61
CA SER A 119 -5.32 17.97 17.71
C SER A 119 -5.66 18.68 16.38
N LEU A 120 -5.12 18.19 15.26
CA LEU A 120 -5.44 18.74 13.94
C LEU A 120 -6.89 18.55 13.55
N ARG A 121 -7.49 17.38 13.82
CA ARG A 121 -8.91 17.09 13.60
C ARG A 121 -9.81 18.04 14.38
N GLN A 122 -9.49 18.22 15.66
CA GLN A 122 -10.23 19.17 16.52
C GLN A 122 -10.17 20.61 16.01
N LYS A 123 -8.99 21.06 15.58
CA LYS A 123 -8.78 22.43 15.10
C LYS A 123 -9.34 22.70 13.70
N SER A 124 -9.22 21.75 12.80
CA SER A 124 -9.65 21.88 11.41
C SER A 124 -11.11 21.53 11.17
N GLY A 125 -11.73 20.75 12.07
CA GLY A 125 -13.05 20.16 11.87
C GLY A 125 -13.11 19.11 10.77
N LYS A 126 -11.95 18.64 10.27
CA LYS A 126 -11.83 17.61 9.22
C LYS A 126 -11.52 16.24 9.81
N GLU A 127 -12.01 15.17 9.17
CA GLU A 127 -11.72 13.78 9.56
C GLU A 127 -10.26 13.37 9.33
N LEU A 128 -9.58 13.98 8.37
CA LEU A 128 -8.18 13.75 8.00
C LEU A 128 -7.83 12.27 7.90
N PRO A 129 -8.41 11.53 6.94
CA PRO A 129 -7.99 10.15 6.68
C PRO A 129 -6.46 10.08 6.50
N THR A 130 -5.85 9.10 7.16
CA THR A 130 -4.39 9.06 7.25
C THR A 130 -3.90 7.64 7.01
N VAL A 131 -2.95 7.48 6.09
CA VAL A 131 -2.23 6.24 5.86
C VAL A 131 -0.81 6.34 6.41
N GLY A 132 -0.40 5.38 7.23
CA GLY A 132 0.96 5.26 7.76
C GLY A 132 1.76 4.23 6.98
N GLU A 133 3.00 4.58 6.68
CA GLU A 133 3.97 3.62 6.20
C GLU A 133 4.73 3.03 7.39
N TYR A 134 4.24 1.88 7.86
CA TYR A 134 4.92 1.08 8.85
C TYR A 134 5.56 -0.13 8.16
N TRP A 135 6.82 0.00 7.76
CA TRP A 135 7.51 -1.03 6.98
C TRP A 135 7.89 -2.22 7.86
N SER A 136 7.02 -3.20 7.94
CA SER A 136 7.22 -4.46 8.64
C SER A 136 6.41 -5.58 7.99
N ASN A 137 7.01 -6.78 7.95
CA ASN A 137 6.34 -8.00 7.53
C ASN A 137 5.74 -8.78 8.71
N ASP A 138 5.77 -8.21 9.92
CA ASP A 138 5.24 -8.81 11.14
C ASP A 138 3.83 -8.27 11.44
N MET A 139 2.80 -9.11 11.22
CA MET A 139 1.41 -8.79 11.51
C MET A 139 1.16 -8.47 13.00
N GLY A 140 1.97 -9.05 13.90
CA GLY A 140 1.88 -8.75 15.33
C GLY A 140 2.32 -7.31 15.64
N GLU A 141 3.34 -6.79 14.96
CA GLU A 141 3.76 -5.38 15.08
C GLU A 141 2.71 -4.43 14.49
N LEU A 142 2.24 -4.72 13.28
CA LEU A 142 1.21 -3.90 12.61
C LEU A 142 -0.08 -3.83 13.42
N GLY A 143 -0.57 -4.96 13.94
CA GLY A 143 -1.75 -5.01 14.80
C GLY A 143 -1.58 -4.23 16.11
N LYS A 144 -0.40 -4.34 16.77
CA LYS A 144 -0.06 -3.56 17.96
C LYS A 144 0.01 -2.06 17.67
N TYR A 145 0.55 -1.68 16.51
CA TYR A 145 0.61 -0.27 16.11
C TYR A 145 -0.79 0.30 15.88
N LEU A 146 -1.67 -0.40 15.15
CA LEU A 146 -3.07 -0.01 14.98
C LEU A 146 -3.77 0.17 16.34
N GLN A 147 -3.58 -0.78 17.26
CA GLN A 147 -4.16 -0.69 18.61
C GLN A 147 -3.64 0.52 19.40
N ARG A 148 -2.32 0.74 19.40
CA ARG A 148 -1.68 1.87 20.13
C ARG A 148 -2.13 3.23 19.61
N THR A 149 -2.39 3.33 18.31
CA THR A 149 -2.87 4.57 17.69
C THR A 149 -4.39 4.70 17.72
N GLY A 150 -5.10 3.82 18.46
CA GLY A 150 -6.57 3.85 18.56
C GLY A 150 -7.27 3.60 17.22
N ASN A 151 -6.66 2.83 16.33
CA ASN A 151 -7.13 2.57 14.97
C ASN A 151 -7.38 3.85 14.13
N GLN A 152 -6.63 4.92 14.38
CA GLN A 152 -6.77 6.19 13.66
C GLN A 152 -6.14 6.17 12.27
N PHE A 153 -5.40 5.10 11.92
CA PHE A 153 -4.64 4.95 10.68
C PHE A 153 -5.21 3.86 9.80
N TRP A 154 -5.00 4.02 8.49
CA TRP A 154 -4.77 2.92 7.57
C TRP A 154 -3.27 2.66 7.50
N LEU A 155 -2.86 1.42 7.20
CA LEU A 155 -1.46 1.08 6.97
C LEU A 155 -1.29 0.48 5.58
N PHE A 156 -0.14 0.74 4.97
CA PHE A 156 0.26 0.00 3.78
C PHE A 156 0.45 -1.48 4.13
N ASP A 157 -0.11 -2.35 3.31
CA ASP A 157 -0.08 -3.81 3.49
C ASP A 157 1.25 -4.38 3.01
N VAL A 158 2.31 -4.09 3.76
CA VAL A 158 3.66 -4.60 3.49
C VAL A 158 3.70 -6.13 3.44
N PRO A 159 3.04 -6.87 4.34
CA PRO A 159 2.99 -8.34 4.25
C PRO A 159 2.41 -8.85 2.94
N LEU A 160 1.34 -8.25 2.42
CA LEU A 160 0.76 -8.64 1.12
C LEU A 160 1.72 -8.35 -0.04
N HIS A 161 2.36 -7.17 -0.04
CA HIS A 161 3.41 -6.86 -1.01
C HIS A 161 4.54 -7.91 -0.97
N MET A 162 5.01 -8.28 0.22
CA MET A 162 6.05 -9.31 0.36
C MET A 162 5.59 -10.69 -0.11
N ASN A 163 4.30 -11.02 0.00
CA ASN A 163 3.76 -12.24 -0.60
C ASN A 163 3.80 -12.17 -2.12
N PHE A 164 3.43 -11.04 -2.73
CA PHE A 164 3.54 -10.83 -4.18
C PHE A 164 4.99 -10.92 -4.66
N PHE A 165 5.92 -10.27 -3.97
CA PHE A 165 7.35 -10.35 -4.26
C PHE A 165 7.85 -11.80 -4.22
N LYS A 166 7.58 -12.53 -3.14
CA LYS A 166 7.97 -13.95 -3.00
C LYS A 166 7.34 -14.82 -4.09
N ALA A 167 6.05 -14.65 -4.36
CA ALA A 167 5.34 -15.40 -5.40
C ALA A 167 5.94 -15.16 -6.78
N SER A 168 6.27 -13.91 -7.10
CA SER A 168 6.88 -13.55 -8.39
C SER A 168 8.26 -14.19 -8.58
N ARG A 169 9.06 -14.30 -7.52
CA ARG A 169 10.42 -14.89 -7.55
C ARG A 169 10.43 -16.41 -7.50
N SER A 170 9.46 -17.01 -6.81
CA SER A 170 9.40 -18.46 -6.60
C SER A 170 8.60 -19.19 -7.68
N GLY A 171 7.83 -18.49 -8.49
CA GLY A 171 7.00 -19.08 -9.54
C GLY A 171 6.07 -20.16 -8.95
N ASP A 172 6.10 -21.36 -9.52
CA ASP A 172 5.27 -22.49 -9.10
C ASP A 172 5.68 -23.13 -7.75
N GLN A 173 6.76 -22.66 -7.13
CA GLN A 173 7.12 -23.07 -5.76
C GLN A 173 6.31 -22.30 -4.70
N PHE A 174 5.64 -21.22 -5.07
CA PHE A 174 4.79 -20.46 -4.17
C PHE A 174 3.33 -20.96 -4.21
N PRO A 175 2.72 -21.36 -3.08
CA PRO A 175 1.33 -21.80 -3.06
C PRO A 175 0.38 -20.60 -3.16
N MET A 176 -0.27 -20.43 -4.33
CA MET A 176 -1.17 -19.30 -4.59
C MET A 176 -2.36 -19.23 -3.64
N ASN A 177 -2.80 -20.34 -3.08
CA ASN A 177 -3.85 -20.36 -2.06
C ASN A 177 -3.42 -19.70 -0.74
N LYS A 178 -2.14 -19.35 -0.60
CA LYS A 178 -1.55 -18.65 0.55
C LYS A 178 -1.21 -17.17 0.26
N ILE A 179 -1.56 -16.67 -0.92
CA ILE A 179 -1.15 -15.31 -1.37
C ILE A 179 -1.66 -14.19 -0.42
N LEU A 180 -2.78 -14.42 0.25
CA LEU A 180 -3.39 -13.47 1.19
C LEU A 180 -2.97 -13.72 2.66
N ASP A 181 -2.31 -14.84 2.95
CA ASP A 181 -1.99 -15.24 4.32
C ASP A 181 -1.08 -14.22 5.01
N ASN A 182 -1.32 -14.01 6.30
CA ASN A 182 -0.55 -13.08 7.14
C ASN A 182 -0.46 -11.67 6.56
N SER A 183 -1.55 -11.17 5.94
CA SER A 183 -1.65 -9.81 5.42
C SER A 183 -2.64 -8.96 6.22
N LEU A 184 -2.50 -7.63 6.10
CA LEU A 184 -3.50 -6.71 6.62
C LEU A 184 -4.84 -6.89 5.91
N LEU A 185 -4.82 -7.15 4.60
CA LEU A 185 -6.02 -7.42 3.82
C LEU A 185 -6.83 -8.58 4.39
N GLN A 186 -6.16 -9.63 4.85
CA GLN A 186 -6.82 -10.79 5.47
C GLN A 186 -7.35 -10.47 6.87
N SER A 187 -6.55 -9.78 7.70
CA SER A 187 -6.82 -9.62 9.14
C SER A 187 -7.58 -8.34 9.49
N PHE A 188 -7.30 -7.26 8.75
CA PHE A 188 -7.85 -5.92 8.98
C PHE A 188 -8.20 -5.23 7.65
N PRO A 189 -9.12 -5.79 6.84
CA PRO A 189 -9.42 -5.29 5.49
C PRO A 189 -9.82 -3.82 5.46
N ASP A 190 -10.51 -3.33 6.47
CA ASP A 190 -10.93 -1.93 6.58
C ASP A 190 -9.77 -0.97 6.95
N ARG A 191 -8.59 -1.50 7.25
CA ARG A 191 -7.38 -0.73 7.61
C ARG A 191 -6.22 -0.96 6.65
N ALA A 192 -6.40 -1.82 5.66
CA ALA A 192 -5.37 -2.16 4.69
C ALA A 192 -5.36 -1.20 3.50
N VAL A 193 -4.23 -0.56 3.24
CA VAL A 193 -3.92 0.07 1.96
C VAL A 193 -3.03 -0.89 1.17
N THR A 194 -3.63 -1.59 0.22
CA THR A 194 -2.95 -2.60 -0.58
C THR A 194 -2.17 -1.97 -1.72
N PHE A 195 -0.99 -2.50 -2.02
CA PHE A 195 -0.14 -2.03 -3.12
C PHE A 195 0.66 -3.20 -3.73
N VAL A 196 1.13 -3.03 -4.95
CA VAL A 196 2.02 -4.01 -5.61
C VAL A 196 3.46 -3.58 -5.44
N ASP A 197 3.80 -2.38 -5.88
CA ASP A 197 5.10 -1.74 -5.68
C ASP A 197 4.94 -0.26 -5.35
N ASN A 198 6.04 0.38 -4.91
CA ASN A 198 6.14 1.81 -4.69
C ASN A 198 7.54 2.33 -5.09
N HIS A 199 7.84 3.60 -4.80
CA HIS A 199 9.10 4.25 -5.13
C HIS A 199 10.30 3.72 -4.34
N ASP A 200 10.09 3.07 -3.19
CA ASP A 200 11.14 2.48 -2.36
C ASP A 200 11.39 1.00 -2.68
N THR A 201 10.38 0.29 -3.22
CA THR A 201 10.50 -1.12 -3.61
C THR A 201 11.04 -1.31 -5.02
N GLN A 202 11.08 -0.26 -5.85
CA GLN A 202 11.63 -0.34 -7.21
C GLN A 202 13.12 -0.67 -7.20
N PRO A 203 13.67 -1.20 -8.30
CA PRO A 203 15.07 -1.63 -8.37
C PRO A 203 16.06 -0.55 -7.91
N SER A 204 17.07 -0.97 -7.16
CA SER A 204 18.15 -0.11 -6.63
C SER A 204 17.73 0.92 -5.56
N GLN A 205 16.51 0.86 -5.07
CA GLN A 205 16.08 1.67 -3.92
C GLN A 205 16.30 0.94 -2.58
N GLY A 206 16.16 1.67 -1.47
CA GLY A 206 16.50 1.17 -0.14
C GLY A 206 15.70 -0.04 0.36
N LEU A 207 14.50 -0.26 -0.18
CA LEU A 207 13.61 -1.36 0.16
C LEU A 207 13.36 -2.28 -1.04
N ASP A 208 14.34 -2.38 -1.96
CA ASP A 208 14.23 -3.15 -3.20
C ASP A 208 13.62 -4.54 -2.96
N SER A 209 12.39 -4.68 -3.40
CA SER A 209 11.58 -5.89 -3.34
C SER A 209 10.60 -5.94 -4.52
N TRP A 210 11.11 -5.55 -5.70
CA TRP A 210 10.35 -5.41 -6.92
C TRP A 210 9.64 -6.70 -7.34
N VAL A 211 8.32 -6.60 -7.51
CA VAL A 211 7.50 -7.70 -8.03
C VAL A 211 7.79 -7.88 -9.52
N ASP A 212 8.15 -9.10 -9.94
CA ASP A 212 8.47 -9.39 -11.34
C ASP A 212 7.30 -9.09 -12.27
N GLY A 213 7.62 -8.54 -13.45
CA GLY A 213 6.63 -8.03 -14.42
C GLY A 213 5.54 -9.04 -14.79
N TRP A 214 5.90 -10.35 -14.90
CA TRP A 214 4.94 -11.39 -15.23
C TRP A 214 3.83 -11.55 -14.16
N PHE A 215 4.14 -11.28 -12.87
CA PHE A 215 3.20 -11.43 -11.76
C PHE A 215 2.39 -10.17 -11.49
N LYS A 216 2.81 -9.00 -11.98
CA LYS A 216 2.14 -7.72 -11.67
C LYS A 216 0.68 -7.67 -12.04
N THR A 217 0.30 -8.20 -13.20
CA THR A 217 -1.12 -8.24 -13.60
C THR A 217 -1.95 -9.11 -12.65
N ILE A 218 -1.38 -10.22 -12.15
CA ILE A 218 -2.00 -11.07 -11.12
C ILE A 218 -2.20 -10.26 -9.83
N ALA A 219 -1.13 -9.63 -9.32
CA ALA A 219 -1.16 -8.85 -8.08
C ALA A 219 -2.15 -7.67 -8.17
N TYR A 220 -2.13 -6.90 -9.26
CA TYR A 220 -3.11 -5.83 -9.49
C TYR A 220 -4.54 -6.34 -9.61
N SER A 221 -4.78 -7.50 -10.20
CA SER A 221 -6.12 -8.10 -10.24
C SER A 221 -6.64 -8.40 -8.83
N ILE A 222 -5.78 -8.88 -7.93
CA ILE A 222 -6.12 -9.11 -6.52
C ILE A 222 -6.50 -7.80 -5.84
N ILE A 223 -5.64 -6.80 -5.82
CA ILE A 223 -5.87 -5.58 -5.05
C ILE A 223 -6.97 -4.69 -5.63
N LEU A 224 -7.16 -4.69 -6.95
CA LEU A 224 -8.14 -3.83 -7.61
C LEU A 224 -9.54 -4.45 -7.66
N LEU A 225 -9.67 -5.77 -7.84
CA LEU A 225 -10.96 -6.37 -8.19
C LEU A 225 -11.67 -7.08 -7.03
N ARG A 226 -10.97 -7.48 -5.97
CA ARG A 226 -11.61 -8.12 -4.80
C ARG A 226 -12.54 -7.18 -4.04
N GLY A 227 -12.24 -5.90 -3.98
CA GLY A 227 -13.07 -4.90 -3.29
C GLY A 227 -12.83 -4.80 -1.79
N GLN A 228 -11.92 -5.58 -1.23
CA GLN A 228 -11.42 -5.46 0.14
C GLN A 228 -10.15 -4.59 0.15
N GLY A 229 -9.92 -3.85 1.22
CA GLY A 229 -8.83 -2.90 1.32
C GLY A 229 -8.99 -1.68 0.40
N THR A 230 -8.08 -0.74 0.52
CA THR A 230 -7.97 0.44 -0.35
C THR A 230 -6.74 0.27 -1.24
N PRO A 231 -6.89 0.07 -2.56
CA PRO A 231 -5.72 -0.13 -3.42
C PRO A 231 -4.98 1.17 -3.69
N CYS A 232 -3.67 1.11 -3.63
CA CYS A 232 -2.74 2.14 -4.06
C CYS A 232 -2.02 1.66 -5.34
N VAL A 233 -2.05 2.47 -6.39
CA VAL A 233 -1.42 2.17 -7.68
C VAL A 233 -0.13 2.98 -7.79
N PHE A 234 0.98 2.30 -8.06
CA PHE A 234 2.25 2.95 -8.27
C PHE A 234 2.31 3.64 -9.64
N TRP A 235 2.76 4.89 -9.65
CA TRP A 235 2.90 5.67 -10.89
C TRP A 235 3.81 4.98 -11.92
N GLY A 236 4.94 4.40 -11.44
CA GLY A 236 5.87 3.67 -12.29
C GLY A 236 5.25 2.45 -12.97
N ASP A 237 4.32 1.75 -12.30
CA ASP A 237 3.60 0.63 -12.91
C ASP A 237 2.57 1.08 -13.94
N LEU A 238 1.99 2.28 -13.77
CA LEU A 238 0.97 2.80 -14.68
C LEU A 238 1.57 3.44 -15.94
N TYR A 239 2.75 4.06 -15.83
CA TYR A 239 3.37 4.85 -16.92
C TYR A 239 4.76 4.38 -17.33
N GLY A 240 5.36 3.46 -16.59
CA GLY A 240 6.74 3.01 -16.74
C GLY A 240 7.74 3.85 -15.95
N ILE A 241 8.97 3.37 -15.88
CA ILE A 241 10.15 4.04 -15.28
C ILE A 241 11.22 4.11 -16.36
N PRO A 242 11.22 5.16 -17.19
CA PRO A 242 12.04 5.20 -18.42
C PRO A 242 13.56 5.11 -18.18
N HIS A 243 14.07 5.67 -17.08
CA HIS A 243 15.50 5.64 -16.78
C HIS A 243 16.01 4.24 -16.36
N ASP A 244 15.08 3.37 -15.90
CA ASP A 244 15.38 1.98 -15.55
C ASP A 244 14.94 1.00 -16.67
N GLU A 245 14.50 1.52 -17.81
CA GLU A 245 13.96 0.75 -18.95
C GLU A 245 12.77 -0.15 -18.57
N ILE A 246 12.04 0.19 -17.50
CA ILE A 246 10.86 -0.55 -17.05
C ILE A 246 9.61 0.00 -17.74
N GLY A 247 8.93 -0.87 -18.49
CA GLY A 247 7.66 -0.53 -19.14
C GLY A 247 6.48 -0.49 -18.19
N ALA A 248 5.40 0.19 -18.60
CA ALA A 248 4.13 0.16 -17.88
C ALA A 248 3.54 -1.25 -17.82
N VAL A 249 2.78 -1.57 -16.77
CA VAL A 249 2.05 -2.85 -16.65
C VAL A 249 0.88 -2.84 -17.65
N PRO A 250 0.88 -3.72 -18.64
CA PRO A 250 0.00 -3.58 -19.82
C PRO A 250 -1.49 -3.51 -19.49
N ALA A 251 -1.99 -4.42 -18.65
CA ALA A 251 -3.41 -4.52 -18.33
C ALA A 251 -3.89 -3.54 -17.24
N LEU A 252 -2.99 -2.73 -16.62
CA LEU A 252 -3.34 -1.96 -15.42
C LEU A 252 -4.45 -0.92 -15.67
N LYS A 253 -4.40 -0.22 -16.81
CA LYS A 253 -5.45 0.75 -17.16
C LYS A 253 -6.81 0.09 -17.38
N LEU A 254 -6.83 -1.12 -17.95
CA LEU A 254 -8.03 -1.91 -18.11
C LEU A 254 -8.59 -2.37 -16.77
N LEU A 255 -7.73 -2.87 -15.87
CA LEU A 255 -8.12 -3.30 -14.53
C LEU A 255 -8.72 -2.15 -13.70
N LEU A 256 -8.18 -0.93 -13.81
CA LEU A 256 -8.76 0.26 -13.18
C LEU A 256 -10.18 0.55 -13.67
N LYS A 257 -10.43 0.44 -14.98
CA LYS A 257 -11.78 0.61 -15.53
C LYS A 257 -12.75 -0.49 -15.09
N ILE A 258 -12.27 -1.74 -15.06
CA ILE A 258 -13.07 -2.87 -14.56
C ILE A 258 -13.44 -2.65 -13.10
N ARG A 259 -12.50 -2.20 -12.25
CA ARG A 259 -12.77 -1.85 -10.86
C ARG A 259 -13.88 -0.82 -10.73
N GLU A 260 -13.79 0.27 -11.48
CA GLU A 260 -14.73 1.37 -11.42
C GLU A 260 -16.16 0.92 -11.74
N LYS A 261 -16.32 0.14 -12.83
CA LYS A 261 -17.62 -0.18 -13.40
C LYS A 261 -18.19 -1.52 -12.95
N TYR A 262 -17.38 -2.58 -12.92
CA TYR A 262 -17.87 -3.96 -12.89
C TYR A 262 -17.52 -4.74 -11.62
N ALA A 263 -16.50 -4.36 -10.86
CA ALA A 263 -16.11 -5.06 -9.63
C ALA A 263 -17.06 -4.75 -8.47
N LYS A 264 -18.31 -5.13 -8.58
CA LYS A 264 -19.40 -4.84 -7.64
C LYS A 264 -20.04 -6.13 -7.10
N GLY A 265 -20.78 -6.01 -6.00
CA GLY A 265 -21.52 -7.12 -5.40
C GLY A 265 -20.70 -7.97 -4.43
N SER A 266 -21.27 -9.10 -4.00
CA SER A 266 -20.63 -10.01 -3.06
C SER A 266 -19.38 -10.64 -3.62
N LEU A 267 -18.41 -10.91 -2.75
CA LEU A 267 -17.15 -11.58 -3.07
C LEU A 267 -17.30 -13.06 -2.71
N ASN A 268 -16.93 -13.95 -3.64
CA ASN A 268 -16.80 -15.38 -3.39
C ASN A 268 -15.40 -15.84 -3.72
N ASP A 269 -14.74 -16.54 -2.81
CA ASP A 269 -13.34 -16.98 -2.91
C ASP A 269 -13.24 -18.45 -3.31
N TYR A 270 -12.23 -18.76 -4.14
CA TYR A 270 -11.87 -20.10 -4.65
C TYR A 270 -10.37 -20.30 -4.50
N PHE A 271 -9.89 -20.30 -3.25
CA PHE A 271 -8.47 -20.51 -2.89
C PHE A 271 -8.24 -21.95 -2.41
N ASP A 272 -8.85 -22.91 -3.08
CA ASP A 272 -8.92 -24.33 -2.77
C ASP A 272 -7.88 -25.18 -3.52
N HIS A 273 -7.01 -24.55 -4.33
CA HIS A 273 -5.96 -25.24 -5.09
C HIS A 273 -4.64 -24.47 -5.00
N GLU A 274 -3.55 -25.20 -4.89
CA GLU A 274 -2.23 -24.64 -4.63
C GLU A 274 -1.72 -23.68 -5.72
N HIS A 275 -2.07 -23.93 -6.99
CA HIS A 275 -1.56 -23.15 -8.14
C HIS A 275 -2.63 -22.42 -8.94
N VAL A 276 -3.88 -22.82 -8.81
CA VAL A 276 -5.00 -22.21 -9.53
C VAL A 276 -6.01 -21.69 -8.52
N VAL A 277 -6.09 -20.38 -8.38
CA VAL A 277 -7.01 -19.71 -7.46
C VAL A 277 -7.88 -18.72 -8.20
N GLY A 278 -8.97 -18.32 -7.58
CA GLY A 278 -9.87 -17.35 -8.19
C GLY A 278 -10.78 -16.70 -7.17
N PHE A 279 -11.52 -15.72 -7.64
CA PHE A 279 -12.63 -15.11 -6.91
C PHE A 279 -13.64 -14.54 -7.89
N THR A 280 -14.85 -14.30 -7.42
CA THR A 280 -15.90 -13.66 -8.21
C THR A 280 -16.51 -12.48 -7.46
N ARG A 281 -17.10 -11.57 -8.22
CA ARG A 281 -18.00 -10.52 -7.73
C ARG A 281 -19.35 -10.74 -8.40
N GLU A 282 -20.41 -10.82 -7.63
CA GLU A 282 -21.74 -11.19 -8.15
C GLU A 282 -22.39 -10.08 -8.98
N GLY A 283 -21.91 -8.85 -8.90
CA GLY A 283 -22.60 -7.71 -9.48
C GLY A 283 -23.70 -7.18 -8.56
N ILE A 284 -24.33 -6.09 -8.95
CA ILE A 284 -25.46 -5.47 -8.27
C ILE A 284 -26.48 -4.94 -9.28
N THR A 285 -27.75 -5.01 -8.95
CA THR A 285 -28.84 -4.56 -9.83
C THR A 285 -28.75 -3.07 -10.22
N ALA A 286 -28.24 -2.24 -9.29
CA ALA A 286 -28.07 -0.80 -9.51
C ALA A 286 -26.94 -0.45 -10.50
N ALA A 287 -26.04 -1.39 -10.83
CA ALA A 287 -24.96 -1.21 -11.78
C ALA A 287 -25.08 -2.28 -12.88
N GLN A 288 -25.66 -1.89 -13.98
CA GLN A 288 -25.90 -2.77 -15.13
C GLN A 288 -24.58 -3.39 -15.63
N ASN A 289 -24.63 -4.66 -16.02
CA ASN A 289 -23.48 -5.45 -16.49
C ASN A 289 -22.35 -5.62 -15.46
N SER A 290 -22.56 -5.22 -14.19
CA SER A 290 -21.58 -5.45 -13.13
C SER A 290 -21.49 -6.94 -12.75
N GLY A 291 -20.39 -7.32 -12.13
CA GLY A 291 -20.03 -8.69 -11.82
C GLY A 291 -18.87 -9.17 -12.69
N LEU A 292 -18.05 -10.04 -12.13
CA LEU A 292 -16.87 -10.59 -12.81
C LEU A 292 -16.41 -11.90 -12.18
N ALA A 293 -15.61 -12.65 -12.93
CA ALA A 293 -14.83 -13.76 -12.41
C ALA A 293 -13.35 -13.53 -12.70
N VAL A 294 -12.49 -13.74 -11.70
CA VAL A 294 -11.03 -13.68 -11.83
C VAL A 294 -10.48 -15.06 -11.50
N ILE A 295 -9.67 -15.59 -12.39
CA ILE A 295 -8.94 -16.84 -12.16
C ILE A 295 -7.46 -16.61 -12.47
N MET A 296 -6.59 -17.14 -11.63
CA MET A 296 -5.15 -16.88 -11.64
C MET A 296 -4.37 -18.17 -11.49
N SER A 297 -3.22 -18.25 -12.15
CA SER A 297 -2.28 -19.34 -12.00
C SER A 297 -0.84 -18.86 -12.04
N ASN A 298 0.00 -19.41 -11.15
CA ASN A 298 1.46 -19.25 -11.19
C ASN A 298 2.18 -20.47 -11.80
N SER A 299 1.44 -21.42 -12.37
CA SER A 299 1.94 -22.65 -12.96
C SER A 299 1.26 -22.94 -14.30
N LYS A 300 0.89 -24.19 -14.57
CA LYS A 300 0.39 -24.67 -15.88
C LYS A 300 -0.99 -24.17 -16.31
N GLY A 301 -1.58 -23.24 -15.56
CA GLY A 301 -2.96 -22.84 -15.83
C GLY A 301 -3.98 -23.85 -15.29
N GLY A 302 -5.25 -23.65 -15.64
CA GLY A 302 -6.32 -24.53 -15.20
C GLY A 302 -7.71 -23.98 -15.40
N VAL A 303 -8.68 -24.70 -14.86
CA VAL A 303 -10.12 -24.38 -14.96
C VAL A 303 -10.75 -24.44 -13.56
N LYS A 304 -11.70 -23.53 -13.29
CA LYS A 304 -12.53 -23.56 -12.08
C LYS A 304 -13.97 -23.28 -12.40
N ARG A 305 -14.86 -24.08 -11.80
CA ARG A 305 -16.28 -23.76 -11.77
C ARG A 305 -16.53 -22.75 -10.66
N MET A 306 -16.97 -21.53 -11.01
CA MET A 306 -17.14 -20.43 -10.06
C MET A 306 -18.54 -19.79 -10.23
N TYR A 307 -19.13 -19.38 -9.12
CA TYR A 307 -20.43 -18.74 -9.05
C TYR A 307 -20.32 -17.23 -9.26
N VAL A 308 -21.07 -16.68 -10.19
CA VAL A 308 -21.13 -15.24 -10.51
C VAL A 308 -22.53 -14.63 -10.25
N GLY A 309 -23.44 -15.40 -9.67
CA GLY A 309 -24.80 -14.96 -9.35
C GLY A 309 -25.86 -15.58 -10.28
N ARG A 310 -26.98 -16.02 -9.69
CA ARG A 310 -28.11 -16.62 -10.44
C ARG A 310 -28.76 -15.66 -11.44
N HIS A 311 -28.66 -14.34 -11.19
CA HIS A 311 -29.16 -13.33 -12.11
C HIS A 311 -28.38 -13.27 -13.43
N SER A 312 -27.19 -13.88 -13.48
CA SER A 312 -26.34 -14.01 -14.68
C SER A 312 -26.65 -15.25 -15.51
N LYS A 313 -27.64 -16.08 -15.11
CA LYS A 313 -28.06 -17.28 -15.86
C LYS A 313 -28.24 -16.99 -17.35
N GLY A 314 -27.62 -17.81 -18.20
CA GLY A 314 -27.65 -17.71 -19.65
C GLY A 314 -26.81 -16.58 -20.24
N GLN A 315 -26.23 -15.71 -19.42
CA GLN A 315 -25.28 -14.72 -19.91
C GLN A 315 -23.98 -15.37 -20.33
N LYS A 316 -23.30 -14.73 -21.28
CA LYS A 316 -21.98 -15.11 -21.75
C LYS A 316 -20.93 -14.20 -21.13
N TYR A 317 -19.88 -14.80 -20.63
CA TYR A 317 -18.71 -14.11 -20.06
C TYR A 317 -17.51 -14.32 -20.98
N VAL A 318 -16.65 -13.30 -21.09
CA VAL A 318 -15.47 -13.28 -21.97
C VAL A 318 -14.25 -12.78 -21.19
N ASP A 319 -13.09 -13.42 -21.40
CA ASP A 319 -11.81 -12.96 -20.87
C ASP A 319 -11.34 -11.70 -21.57
N VAL A 320 -11.25 -10.59 -20.83
CA VAL A 320 -10.85 -9.28 -21.37
C VAL A 320 -9.36 -9.01 -21.27
N ILE A 321 -8.59 -9.87 -20.60
CA ILE A 321 -7.13 -9.76 -20.52
C ILE A 321 -6.47 -10.32 -21.77
N HIS A 322 -6.86 -11.52 -22.19
CA HIS A 322 -6.23 -12.21 -23.33
C HIS A 322 -6.97 -12.02 -24.66
N GLY A 323 -8.13 -11.35 -24.62
CA GLY A 323 -8.96 -11.16 -25.82
C GLY A 323 -9.45 -12.49 -26.41
N ASN A 324 -9.46 -13.56 -25.62
CA ASN A 324 -9.93 -14.86 -26.06
C ASN A 324 -11.43 -14.80 -26.35
N ARG A 325 -11.85 -15.33 -27.51
CA ARG A 325 -13.25 -15.36 -27.92
C ARG A 325 -14.04 -16.54 -27.36
N ASP A 326 -13.40 -17.39 -26.55
CA ASP A 326 -14.10 -18.49 -25.89
C ASP A 326 -15.05 -17.93 -24.83
N LEU A 327 -16.34 -18.14 -25.08
CA LEU A 327 -17.41 -17.63 -24.24
C LEU A 327 -17.77 -18.66 -23.18
N VAL A 328 -17.76 -18.24 -21.93
CA VAL A 328 -18.27 -19.03 -20.80
C VAL A 328 -19.76 -18.72 -20.64
N THR A 329 -20.61 -19.72 -20.83
CA THR A 329 -22.06 -19.58 -20.60
C THR A 329 -22.36 -19.89 -19.15
N ILE A 330 -23.07 -19.01 -18.45
CA ILE A 330 -23.46 -19.20 -17.06
C ILE A 330 -24.68 -20.12 -16.99
N ASP A 331 -24.59 -21.17 -16.20
CA ASP A 331 -25.61 -22.19 -16.03
C ASP A 331 -26.80 -21.73 -15.15
N ASP A 332 -27.74 -22.65 -14.94
CA ASP A 332 -28.95 -22.40 -14.15
C ASP A 332 -28.68 -22.14 -12.66
N GLU A 333 -27.54 -22.56 -12.18
CA GLU A 333 -27.09 -22.33 -10.81
C GLU A 333 -26.37 -21.01 -10.63
N GLY A 334 -26.07 -20.29 -11.71
CA GLY A 334 -25.31 -19.03 -11.72
C GLY A 334 -23.79 -19.24 -11.75
N CYS A 335 -23.35 -20.43 -12.22
CA CYS A 335 -21.94 -20.79 -12.30
C CYS A 335 -21.45 -20.85 -13.75
N GLY A 336 -20.15 -20.66 -13.93
CA GLY A 336 -19.44 -20.87 -15.20
C GLY A 336 -18.13 -21.63 -14.98
N GLU A 337 -17.64 -22.30 -16.03
CA GLU A 337 -16.31 -22.91 -16.06
C GLU A 337 -15.30 -21.93 -16.65
N PHE A 338 -14.51 -21.30 -15.81
CA PHE A 338 -13.52 -20.27 -16.18
C PHE A 338 -12.13 -20.87 -16.25
N SER A 339 -11.38 -20.51 -17.29
CA SER A 339 -10.02 -21.01 -17.53
C SER A 339 -8.98 -19.89 -17.43
N VAL A 340 -7.73 -20.26 -17.14
CA VAL A 340 -6.58 -19.36 -17.11
C VAL A 340 -5.38 -20.03 -17.77
N PRO A 341 -4.58 -19.31 -18.59
CA PRO A 341 -3.33 -19.79 -19.15
C PRO A 341 -2.23 -19.96 -18.07
N ASN A 342 -1.10 -20.51 -18.50
CA ASN A 342 0.09 -20.67 -17.66
C ASN A 342 0.59 -19.32 -17.15
N GLY A 343 0.94 -19.23 -15.84
CA GLY A 343 1.59 -18.06 -15.26
C GLY A 343 0.87 -16.73 -15.53
N SER A 344 -0.46 -16.71 -15.40
CA SER A 344 -1.26 -15.56 -15.84
C SER A 344 -2.53 -15.37 -14.99
N VAL A 345 -3.31 -14.37 -15.37
CA VAL A 345 -4.65 -14.08 -14.85
C VAL A 345 -5.62 -13.86 -15.99
N SER A 346 -6.80 -14.46 -15.89
CA SER A 346 -7.95 -14.17 -16.75
C SER A 346 -9.01 -13.41 -15.95
N VAL A 347 -9.55 -12.36 -16.53
CA VAL A 347 -10.63 -11.56 -15.95
C VAL A 347 -11.83 -11.64 -16.89
N TYR A 348 -12.87 -12.31 -16.43
CA TYR A 348 -14.10 -12.50 -17.19
C TYR A 348 -15.15 -11.50 -16.73
N VAL A 349 -15.74 -10.82 -17.71
CA VAL A 349 -16.92 -9.95 -17.53
C VAL A 349 -18.01 -10.37 -18.52
N SER A 350 -19.24 -9.93 -18.32
CA SER A 350 -20.31 -10.20 -19.29
C SER A 350 -19.95 -9.67 -20.68
N GLU A 351 -20.44 -10.31 -21.74
CA GLU A 351 -20.20 -9.89 -23.13
C GLU A 351 -20.61 -8.42 -23.37
N ASN A 352 -21.67 -7.96 -22.70
CA ASN A 352 -22.09 -6.56 -22.78
C ASN A 352 -21.09 -5.62 -22.10
N ALA A 353 -20.59 -5.98 -20.91
CA ALA A 353 -19.55 -5.22 -20.22
C ALA A 353 -18.27 -5.13 -21.08
N ALA A 354 -17.86 -6.23 -21.71
CA ALA A 354 -16.71 -6.25 -22.60
C ALA A 354 -16.89 -5.32 -23.81
N LYS A 355 -18.07 -5.33 -24.45
CA LYS A 355 -18.39 -4.39 -25.56
C LYS A 355 -18.26 -2.93 -25.11
N GLU A 356 -18.75 -2.58 -23.92
CA GLU A 356 -18.62 -1.23 -23.34
C GLU A 356 -17.16 -0.83 -23.07
N LEU A 357 -16.34 -1.76 -22.57
CA LEU A 357 -14.91 -1.53 -22.32
C LEU A 357 -14.17 -1.23 -23.63
N PHE A 358 -14.39 -2.01 -24.68
CA PHE A 358 -13.70 -1.85 -25.96
C PHE A 358 -14.18 -0.63 -26.76
N LEU A 359 -15.47 -0.29 -26.70
CA LEU A 359 -16.01 0.92 -27.32
C LEU A 359 -15.43 2.22 -26.69
N SER A 360 -14.98 2.16 -25.45
CA SER A 360 -14.34 3.29 -24.75
C SER A 360 -12.87 3.53 -25.16
N GLY A 361 -12.37 2.89 -26.22
CA GLY A 361 -11.02 3.12 -26.79
C GLY A 361 -9.89 2.38 -26.08
N LEU A 362 -10.21 1.42 -25.22
CA LEU A 362 -9.24 0.47 -24.68
C LEU A 362 -9.25 -0.76 -25.62
N SER A 363 -8.45 -0.70 -26.67
CA SER A 363 -8.15 -1.90 -27.46
C SER A 363 -7.47 -2.94 -26.58
N SER A 364 -7.85 -4.22 -26.73
CA SER A 364 -7.07 -5.35 -26.27
C SER A 364 -5.61 -5.17 -26.67
N ILE A 365 -4.71 -5.35 -25.71
CA ILE A 365 -3.26 -5.39 -25.93
C ILE A 365 -2.92 -6.55 -26.85
#